data_b3ace82c8fd93fa420720f814b4d4825
#
_entry.id   b3ace82c8fd93fa420720f814b4d4825
#
_cell.length_a   1.000
_cell.length_b   1.000
_cell.length_c   1.000
_cell.angle_alpha   90.00
_cell.angle_beta   90.00
_cell.angle_gamma   90.00
#
_symmetry.space_group_name_H-M   'P 1'
#
loop_
_entity.id
_entity.type
_entity.pdbx_description
1 polymer ?
#
loop_
_entity_poly.entity_id
_entity_poly.type
_entity_poly.pdbx_seq_one_letter_code
_entity_poly.pdbx_strand_id
1 'polypeptide(L)'
;AWIMQFYEHPTPQHNIDQFIDSELEQNPHSVTPWILKGEVAMHNRHWMEAVEAYREADAIDDTSIPVIYNIGLCLTYEAHAREDRIALARYLSKRRSSADNQESPSDHPSHPNDPKQPFNNQQVEDDGLTIHFLWQEASRYLERVREMDPRRNKVDWVTPLCTVYEKLGKKTEADELRPLVRTR
;
A
#
# COMPACT_ATOMS: atom_id res chain seq x y z
N ALA A 1 17.22 -11.70 -2.56
CA ALA A 1 18.12 -12.49 -1.70
C ALA A 1 19.18 -11.61 -1.05
N TRP A 2 19.78 -10.66 -1.77
CA TRP A 2 20.87 -9.81 -1.26
C TRP A 2 20.38 -8.79 -0.21
N ILE A 3 19.20 -8.18 -0.42
CA ILE A 3 18.59 -7.23 0.51
C ILE A 3 18.22 -7.89 1.84
N MET A 4 17.69 -9.12 1.81
CA MET A 4 17.37 -9.86 3.03
C MET A 4 18.61 -10.08 3.91
N GLN A 5 19.78 -10.29 3.30
CA GLN A 5 21.04 -10.45 4.04
C GLN A 5 21.45 -9.20 4.83
N PHE A 6 21.12 -7.98 4.34
CA PHE A 6 21.36 -6.74 5.07
C PHE A 6 20.46 -6.60 6.30
N TYR A 7 19.21 -7.07 6.24
CA TYR A 7 18.30 -7.02 7.37
C TYR A 7 18.53 -8.11 8.41
N GLU A 8 19.01 -9.28 7.99
CA GLU A 8 19.30 -10.39 8.91
C GLU A 8 20.60 -10.17 9.72
N HIS A 9 21.55 -9.40 9.17
CA HIS A 9 22.84 -9.11 9.80
C HIS A 9 23.20 -7.62 9.67
N PRO A 10 22.48 -6.71 10.34
CA PRO A 10 22.81 -5.29 10.28
C PRO A 10 24.16 -5.05 10.93
N THR A 11 25.21 -4.94 10.12
CA THR A 11 26.49 -4.43 10.61
C THR A 11 26.41 -2.90 10.69
N PRO A 12 26.96 -2.26 11.73
CA PRO A 12 26.94 -0.78 11.87
C PRO A 12 27.57 -0.02 10.70
N GLN A 13 28.29 -0.71 9.83
CA GLN A 13 29.02 -0.16 8.69
C GLN A 13 28.20 -0.13 7.39
N HIS A 14 27.02 -0.76 7.34
CA HIS A 14 26.19 -0.82 6.13
C HIS A 14 24.80 -0.26 6.43
N ASN A 15 24.69 1.06 6.39
CA ASN A 15 23.39 1.70 6.32
C ASN A 15 22.95 1.66 4.87
N ILE A 16 21.94 0.83 4.56
CA ILE A 16 21.41 0.67 3.20
C ILE A 16 20.88 1.99 2.63
N ASP A 17 20.32 2.84 3.48
CA ASP A 17 19.81 4.14 3.08
C ASP A 17 20.95 5.05 2.61
N GLN A 18 22.08 5.09 3.36
CA GLN A 18 23.27 5.86 2.96
C GLN A 18 23.89 5.34 1.66
N PHE A 19 23.86 4.02 1.45
CA PHE A 19 24.30 3.42 0.20
C PHE A 19 23.43 3.86 -0.97
N ILE A 20 22.09 3.79 -0.80
CA ILE A 20 21.13 4.20 -1.82
C ILE A 20 21.31 5.69 -2.16
N ASP A 21 21.40 6.54 -1.15
CA ASP A 21 21.58 7.99 -1.32
C ASP A 21 22.89 8.30 -2.05
N SER A 22 24.01 7.64 -1.67
CA SER A 22 25.30 7.79 -2.35
C SER A 22 25.25 7.36 -3.81
N GLU A 23 24.57 6.25 -4.13
CA GLU A 23 24.40 5.79 -5.52
C GLU A 23 23.54 6.76 -6.34
N LEU A 24 22.49 7.32 -5.75
CA LEU A 24 21.63 8.32 -6.40
C LEU A 24 22.38 9.63 -6.67
N GLU A 25 23.26 10.06 -5.76
CA GLU A 25 24.12 11.25 -5.98
C GLU A 25 25.11 11.04 -7.13
N GLN A 26 25.70 9.84 -7.24
CA GLN A 26 26.68 9.52 -8.28
C GLN A 26 26.03 9.24 -9.63
N ASN A 27 24.86 8.59 -9.65
CA ASN A 27 24.17 8.12 -10.84
C ASN A 27 22.65 8.38 -10.75
N PRO A 28 22.17 9.63 -10.88
CA PRO A 28 20.76 9.98 -10.71
C PRO A 28 19.81 9.27 -11.67
N HIS A 29 20.32 8.80 -12.81
CA HIS A 29 19.56 8.08 -13.84
C HIS A 29 19.72 6.55 -13.75
N SER A 30 20.29 6.03 -12.67
CA SER A 30 20.36 4.60 -12.43
C SER A 30 19.05 4.07 -11.90
N VAL A 31 18.51 3.01 -12.51
CA VAL A 31 17.28 2.34 -12.06
C VAL A 31 17.48 1.61 -10.74
N THR A 32 18.67 1.01 -10.54
CA THR A 32 18.95 0.10 -9.42
C THR A 32 18.74 0.73 -8.03
N PRO A 33 19.26 1.93 -7.72
CA PRO A 33 19.04 2.54 -6.40
C PRO A 33 17.56 2.81 -6.11
N TRP A 34 16.77 3.20 -7.13
CA TRP A 34 15.35 3.41 -6.98
C TRP A 34 14.59 2.11 -6.69
N ILE A 35 14.95 1.00 -7.36
CA ILE A 35 14.40 -0.32 -7.07
C ILE A 35 14.73 -0.73 -5.63
N LEU A 36 15.98 -0.57 -5.19
CA LEU A 36 16.41 -0.88 -3.83
C LEU A 36 15.63 -0.05 -2.79
N LYS A 37 15.47 1.25 -3.02
CA LYS A 37 14.69 2.13 -2.16
C LYS A 37 13.23 1.66 -2.05
N GLY A 38 12.63 1.30 -3.17
CA GLY A 38 11.28 0.75 -3.20
C GLY A 38 11.15 -0.57 -2.43
N GLU A 39 12.11 -1.49 -2.58
CA GLU A 39 12.12 -2.77 -1.86
C GLU A 39 12.30 -2.58 -0.34
N VAL A 40 13.17 -1.67 0.08
CA VAL A 40 13.35 -1.32 1.50
C VAL A 40 12.05 -0.76 2.09
N ALA A 41 11.45 0.22 1.42
CA ALA A 41 10.19 0.81 1.86
C ALA A 41 9.05 -0.23 1.89
N MET A 42 8.96 -1.09 0.88
CA MET A 42 7.98 -2.17 0.82
C MET A 42 8.16 -3.18 1.97
N HIS A 43 9.40 -3.55 2.29
CA HIS A 43 9.71 -4.43 3.43
C HIS A 43 9.26 -3.82 4.76
N ASN A 44 9.45 -2.51 4.93
CA ASN A 44 9.03 -1.76 6.11
C ASN A 44 7.54 -1.40 6.11
N ARG A 45 6.77 -1.83 5.11
CA ARG A 45 5.34 -1.52 4.92
C ARG A 45 5.05 -0.03 4.73
N HIS A 46 6.04 0.74 4.28
CA HIS A 46 5.88 2.12 3.87
C HIS A 46 5.41 2.17 2.41
N TRP A 47 4.15 1.73 2.18
CA TRP A 47 3.65 1.43 0.84
C TRP A 47 3.72 2.61 -0.12
N MET A 48 3.40 3.83 0.34
CA MET A 48 3.45 5.01 -0.53
C MET A 48 4.86 5.45 -0.86
N GLU A 49 5.81 5.35 0.07
CA GLU A 49 7.23 5.60 -0.19
C GLU A 49 7.79 4.60 -1.21
N ALA A 50 7.36 3.33 -1.11
CA ALA A 50 7.70 2.31 -2.09
C ALA A 50 7.13 2.65 -3.48
N VAL A 51 5.88 3.12 -3.56
CA VAL A 51 5.25 3.56 -4.82
C VAL A 51 6.04 4.71 -5.46
N GLU A 52 6.44 5.70 -4.67
CA GLU A 52 7.23 6.84 -5.16
C GLU A 52 8.57 6.37 -5.73
N ALA A 53 9.32 5.55 -5.00
CA ALA A 53 10.60 5.02 -5.46
C ALA A 53 10.47 4.15 -6.72
N TYR A 54 9.47 3.26 -6.77
CA TYR A 54 9.25 2.45 -7.97
C TYR A 54 8.75 3.27 -9.17
N ARG A 55 8.04 4.39 -8.96
CA ARG A 55 7.66 5.30 -10.05
C ARG A 55 8.88 6.00 -10.66
N GLU A 56 9.86 6.39 -9.84
CA GLU A 56 11.14 6.90 -10.36
C GLU A 56 11.88 5.83 -11.19
N ALA A 57 11.88 4.58 -10.72
CA ALA A 57 12.44 3.48 -11.49
C ALA A 57 11.68 3.24 -12.81
N ASP A 58 10.35 3.26 -12.81
CA ASP A 58 9.48 3.09 -14.00
C ASP A 58 9.65 4.26 -14.99
N ALA A 59 9.92 5.47 -14.50
CA ALA A 59 10.21 6.63 -15.35
C ALA A 59 11.54 6.51 -16.11
N ILE A 60 12.51 5.77 -15.55
CA ILE A 60 13.82 5.52 -16.19
C ILE A 60 13.73 4.29 -17.12
N ASP A 61 13.07 3.21 -16.68
CA ASP A 61 12.86 1.98 -17.46
C ASP A 61 11.42 1.49 -17.31
N ASP A 62 10.59 1.83 -18.28
CA ASP A 62 9.16 1.51 -18.34
C ASP A 62 8.86 0.08 -18.80
N THR A 63 9.91 -0.74 -19.03
CA THR A 63 9.79 -2.13 -19.48
C THR A 63 9.93 -3.16 -18.36
N SER A 64 10.25 -2.72 -17.14
CA SER A 64 10.47 -3.59 -15.99
C SER A 64 9.16 -4.08 -15.37
N ILE A 65 8.69 -5.25 -15.82
CA ILE A 65 7.45 -5.87 -15.31
C ILE A 65 7.44 -6.01 -13.77
N PRO A 66 8.53 -6.43 -13.08
CA PRO A 66 8.53 -6.49 -11.61
C PRO A 66 8.33 -5.14 -10.93
N VAL A 67 8.91 -4.06 -11.47
CA VAL A 67 8.75 -2.71 -10.93
C VAL A 67 7.28 -2.26 -11.05
N ILE A 68 6.70 -2.37 -12.24
CA ILE A 68 5.31 -1.99 -12.50
C ILE A 68 4.34 -2.81 -11.63
N TYR A 69 4.62 -4.10 -11.48
CA TYR A 69 3.86 -5.00 -10.62
C TYR A 69 3.93 -4.58 -9.14
N ASN A 70 5.11 -4.23 -8.64
CA ASN A 70 5.30 -3.80 -7.27
C ASN A 70 4.59 -2.48 -6.97
N ILE A 71 4.51 -1.55 -7.93
CA ILE A 71 3.67 -0.34 -7.79
C ILE A 71 2.21 -0.74 -7.56
N GLY A 72 1.66 -1.60 -8.42
CA GLY A 72 0.29 -2.08 -8.28
C GLY A 72 0.02 -2.79 -6.95
N LEU A 73 0.96 -3.62 -6.48
CA LEU A 73 0.87 -4.28 -5.18
C LEU A 73 0.91 -3.30 -4.00
N CYS A 74 1.84 -2.34 -4.00
CA CYS A 74 1.96 -1.36 -2.92
C CYS A 74 0.70 -0.49 -2.81
N LEU A 75 0.12 -0.05 -3.95
CA LEU A 75 -1.16 0.65 -3.98
C LEU A 75 -2.30 -0.20 -3.42
N THR A 76 -2.34 -1.49 -3.74
CA THR A 76 -3.31 -2.45 -3.20
C THR A 76 -3.17 -2.58 -1.68
N TYR A 77 -1.95 -2.72 -1.17
CA TYR A 77 -1.69 -2.81 0.27
C TYR A 77 -2.02 -1.53 1.03
N GLU A 78 -1.70 -0.36 0.46
CA GLU A 78 -2.08 0.91 1.07
C GLU A 78 -3.60 1.10 1.14
N ALA A 79 -4.33 0.74 0.07
CA ALA A 79 -5.77 0.80 0.05
C ALA A 79 -6.39 -0.09 1.15
N HIS A 80 -5.92 -1.33 1.29
CA HIS A 80 -6.35 -2.23 2.37
C HIS A 80 -6.02 -1.67 3.76
N ALA A 81 -4.80 -1.18 3.96
CA ALA A 81 -4.38 -0.61 5.25
C ALA A 81 -5.25 0.58 5.66
N ARG A 82 -5.71 1.40 4.70
CA ARG A 82 -6.66 2.49 4.97
C ARG A 82 -8.06 1.98 5.29
N GLU A 83 -8.56 0.99 4.56
CA GLU A 83 -9.83 0.34 4.88
C GLU A 83 -9.84 -0.22 6.31
N ASP A 84 -8.78 -0.92 6.71
CA ASP A 84 -8.64 -1.51 8.04
C ASP A 84 -8.60 -0.42 9.14
N ARG A 85 -7.90 0.70 8.90
CA ARG A 85 -7.89 1.84 9.83
C ARG A 85 -9.26 2.43 10.03
N ILE A 86 -10.03 2.62 8.96
CA ILE A 86 -11.40 3.13 9.04
C ILE A 86 -12.31 2.14 9.77
N ALA A 87 -12.22 0.85 9.47
CA ALA A 87 -13.01 -0.19 10.12
C ALA A 87 -12.74 -0.24 11.63
N LEU A 88 -11.46 -0.19 12.02
CA LEU A 88 -11.04 -0.15 13.42
C LEU A 88 -11.57 1.11 14.14
N ALA A 89 -11.45 2.27 13.51
CA ALA A 89 -11.91 3.52 14.09
C ALA A 89 -13.44 3.52 14.31
N ARG A 90 -14.22 3.03 13.35
CA ARG A 90 -15.66 2.83 13.48
C ARG A 90 -16.03 1.86 14.60
N TYR A 91 -15.28 0.76 14.70
CA TYR A 91 -15.47 -0.22 15.78
C TYR A 91 -15.23 0.38 17.18
N LEU A 92 -14.12 1.12 17.34
CA LEU A 92 -13.78 1.77 18.61
C LEU A 92 -14.78 2.87 18.99
N SER A 93 -15.25 3.67 18.02
CA SER A 93 -16.30 4.69 18.23
C SER A 93 -17.60 4.05 18.74
N LYS A 94 -18.04 2.96 18.10
CA LYS A 94 -19.26 2.23 18.53
C LYS A 94 -19.14 1.67 19.96
N ARG A 95 -17.98 1.14 20.33
CA ARG A 95 -17.74 0.64 21.70
C ARG A 95 -17.82 1.76 22.75
N ARG A 96 -17.23 2.95 22.46
CA ARG A 96 -17.31 4.11 23.36
C ARG A 96 -18.77 4.53 23.59
N SER A 97 -19.54 4.72 22.52
CA SER A 97 -20.96 5.09 22.62
C SER A 97 -21.80 4.09 23.44
N SER A 98 -21.42 2.81 23.41
CA SER A 98 -22.09 1.77 24.23
C SER A 98 -21.67 1.81 25.68
N ALA A 99 -20.45 2.22 26.01
CA ALA A 99 -19.94 2.37 27.37
C ALA A 99 -20.50 3.62 28.06
N ASP A 100 -20.55 4.75 27.33
CA ASP A 100 -21.07 6.03 27.87
C ASP A 100 -22.58 5.95 28.22
N ASN A 101 -23.33 5.02 27.61
CA ASN A 101 -24.74 4.77 27.98
C ASN A 101 -24.92 3.98 29.29
N GLN A 102 -23.83 3.48 29.91
CA GLN A 102 -23.87 2.72 31.16
C GLN A 102 -23.31 3.46 32.38
N GLU A 103 -22.67 4.62 32.18
CA GLU A 103 -22.16 5.44 33.29
C GLU A 103 -23.09 6.65 33.55
N SER A 104 -23.51 6.78 34.82
CA SER A 104 -24.23 7.96 35.34
C SER A 104 -23.37 9.22 35.22
N PRO A 105 -23.99 10.40 35.04
CA PRO A 105 -23.25 11.63 34.80
C PRO A 105 -22.39 12.01 36.02
N SER A 106 -21.09 11.85 35.94
CA SER A 106 -20.14 12.44 36.86
C SER A 106 -19.61 13.74 36.28
N ASP A 107 -19.91 14.84 36.97
CA ASP A 107 -19.42 16.20 36.71
C ASP A 107 -17.87 16.26 36.82
N HIS A 108 -17.16 16.08 35.69
CA HIS A 108 -15.77 16.51 35.58
C HIS A 108 -15.57 17.38 34.35
N PRO A 109 -14.98 18.59 34.48
CA PRO A 109 -14.73 19.48 33.34
C PRO A 109 -13.66 18.86 32.42
N SER A 110 -14.00 18.78 31.14
CA SER A 110 -13.16 18.27 30.06
C SER A 110 -11.88 19.09 29.90
N HIS A 111 -10.74 18.42 29.95
CA HIS A 111 -9.42 19.00 29.63
C HIS A 111 -9.29 19.20 28.10
N PRO A 112 -8.68 20.31 27.60
CA PRO A 112 -8.59 20.61 26.16
C PRO A 112 -7.68 19.66 25.34
N ASN A 113 -7.03 18.68 25.96
CA ASN A 113 -6.19 17.67 25.32
C ASN A 113 -6.76 16.24 25.43
N ASP A 114 -8.07 16.10 25.63
CA ASP A 114 -8.69 14.78 25.68
C ASP A 114 -8.76 14.17 24.27
N PRO A 115 -8.26 12.94 24.04
CA PRO A 115 -8.34 12.23 22.74
C PRO A 115 -9.78 11.81 22.37
N LYS A 116 -10.79 12.48 22.94
CA LYS A 116 -12.23 12.26 22.70
C LYS A 116 -12.79 13.03 21.49
N GLN A 117 -11.96 13.45 20.52
CA GLN A 117 -12.55 14.04 19.30
C GLN A 117 -13.34 12.94 18.55
N PRO A 118 -14.62 13.15 18.31
CA PRO A 118 -15.41 12.21 17.52
C PRO A 118 -14.81 12.14 16.11
N PHE A 119 -14.71 10.94 15.58
CA PHE A 119 -14.33 10.70 14.19
C PHE A 119 -15.18 11.58 13.29
N ASN A 120 -14.56 12.53 12.60
CA ASN A 120 -15.26 13.48 11.75
C ASN A 120 -15.75 12.72 10.50
N ASN A 121 -17.06 12.72 10.25
CA ASN A 121 -17.66 12.07 9.07
C ASN A 121 -17.05 12.58 7.76
N GLN A 122 -16.63 13.85 7.69
CA GLN A 122 -15.93 14.44 6.55
C GLN A 122 -14.62 13.69 6.28
N GLN A 123 -13.84 13.38 7.31
CA GLN A 123 -12.57 12.66 7.16
C GLN A 123 -12.77 11.23 6.65
N VAL A 124 -13.88 10.58 7.04
CA VAL A 124 -14.23 9.24 6.52
C VAL A 124 -14.63 9.28 5.04
N GLU A 125 -15.29 10.35 4.59
CA GLU A 125 -15.64 10.53 3.18
C GLU A 125 -14.39 10.83 2.33
N ASP A 126 -13.51 11.72 2.79
CA ASP A 126 -12.24 12.05 2.13
C ASP A 126 -11.32 10.81 2.04
N ASP A 127 -11.26 10.00 3.09
CA ASP A 127 -10.53 8.72 3.09
C ASP A 127 -11.15 7.73 2.10
N GLY A 128 -12.48 7.67 1.99
CA GLY A 128 -13.19 6.82 1.04
C GLY A 128 -12.87 7.16 -0.43
N LEU A 129 -12.84 8.44 -0.77
CA LEU A 129 -12.44 8.91 -2.10
C LEU A 129 -10.98 8.57 -2.39
N THR A 130 -10.10 8.76 -1.42
CA THR A 130 -8.68 8.43 -1.54
C THR A 130 -8.45 6.93 -1.74
N ILE A 131 -9.18 6.08 -1.00
CA ILE A 131 -9.13 4.62 -1.14
C ILE A 131 -9.60 4.20 -2.53
N HIS A 132 -10.70 4.76 -3.02
CA HIS A 132 -11.19 4.46 -4.37
C HIS A 132 -10.16 4.83 -5.45
N PHE A 133 -9.51 5.98 -5.29
CA PHE A 133 -8.41 6.40 -6.19
C PHE A 133 -7.23 5.42 -6.16
N LEU A 134 -6.82 4.94 -4.97
CA LEU A 134 -5.76 3.93 -4.86
C LEU A 134 -6.12 2.64 -5.59
N TRP A 135 -7.37 2.18 -5.49
CA TRP A 135 -7.84 1.00 -6.25
C TRP A 135 -7.81 1.23 -7.76
N GLN A 136 -8.20 2.43 -8.23
CA GLN A 136 -8.14 2.77 -9.65
C GLN A 136 -6.71 2.80 -10.18
N GLU A 137 -5.78 3.40 -9.45
CA GLU A 137 -4.37 3.44 -9.82
C GLU A 137 -3.76 2.03 -9.80
N ALA A 138 -4.05 1.21 -8.79
CA ALA A 138 -3.62 -0.19 -8.74
C ALA A 138 -4.12 -0.97 -9.97
N SER A 139 -5.38 -0.77 -10.38
CA SER A 139 -5.94 -1.39 -11.60
C SER A 139 -5.10 -1.06 -12.83
N ARG A 140 -4.76 0.22 -13.03
CA ARG A 140 -3.98 0.68 -14.20
C ARG A 140 -2.61 -0.01 -14.29
N TYR A 141 -1.87 -0.07 -13.19
CA TYR A 141 -0.55 -0.72 -13.16
C TYR A 141 -0.67 -2.24 -13.37
N LEU A 142 -1.62 -2.90 -12.73
CA LEU A 142 -1.80 -4.35 -12.88
C LEU A 142 -2.34 -4.74 -14.26
N GLU A 143 -3.19 -3.92 -14.88
CA GLU A 143 -3.64 -4.10 -16.27
C GLU A 143 -2.45 -3.95 -17.24
N ARG A 144 -1.57 -2.96 -17.04
CA ARG A 144 -0.33 -2.81 -17.81
C ARG A 144 0.55 -4.06 -17.67
N VAL A 145 0.70 -4.61 -16.47
CA VAL A 145 1.42 -5.89 -16.26
C VAL A 145 0.76 -7.04 -17.02
N ARG A 146 -0.58 -7.15 -17.00
CA ARG A 146 -1.32 -8.17 -17.76
C ARG A 146 -1.04 -8.09 -19.26
N GLU A 147 -0.95 -6.88 -19.81
CA GLU A 147 -0.62 -6.67 -21.22
C GLU A 147 0.82 -7.08 -21.55
N MET A 148 1.77 -6.79 -20.67
CA MET A 148 3.19 -7.08 -20.84
C MET A 148 3.55 -8.56 -20.57
N ASP A 149 2.84 -9.22 -19.66
CA ASP A 149 3.06 -10.64 -19.27
C ASP A 149 1.76 -11.45 -19.24
N PRO A 150 1.06 -11.61 -20.39
CA PRO A 150 -0.25 -12.29 -20.44
C PRO A 150 -0.17 -13.75 -20.01
N ARG A 151 0.99 -14.39 -20.10
CA ARG A 151 1.21 -15.79 -19.72
C ARG A 151 1.61 -15.98 -18.25
N ARG A 152 1.75 -14.90 -17.49
CA ARG A 152 2.20 -14.93 -16.09
C ARG A 152 3.53 -15.65 -15.87
N ASN A 153 4.47 -15.41 -16.78
CA ASN A 153 5.80 -16.04 -16.70
C ASN A 153 6.71 -15.37 -15.70
N LYS A 154 6.51 -14.06 -15.45
CA LYS A 154 7.35 -13.24 -14.59
C LYS A 154 6.70 -12.98 -13.22
N VAL A 155 5.41 -12.66 -13.20
CA VAL A 155 4.67 -12.32 -11.97
C VAL A 155 3.25 -12.87 -12.00
N ASP A 156 2.68 -13.15 -10.81
CA ASP A 156 1.27 -13.55 -10.70
C ASP A 156 0.38 -12.31 -10.49
N TRP A 157 0.05 -11.64 -11.58
CA TRP A 157 -0.80 -10.45 -11.57
C TRP A 157 -2.31 -10.78 -11.41
N VAL A 158 -2.72 -12.03 -11.61
CA VAL A 158 -4.15 -12.43 -11.59
C VAL A 158 -4.78 -12.20 -10.23
N THR A 159 -4.13 -12.68 -9.16
CA THR A 159 -4.67 -12.58 -7.79
C THR A 159 -4.87 -11.13 -7.36
N PRO A 160 -3.89 -10.23 -7.44
CA PRO A 160 -4.10 -8.85 -7.04
C PRO A 160 -5.07 -8.10 -7.96
N LEU A 161 -5.05 -8.36 -9.29
CA LEU A 161 -5.97 -7.71 -10.21
C LEU A 161 -7.43 -8.14 -9.99
N CYS A 162 -7.68 -9.42 -9.71
CA CYS A 162 -9.01 -9.92 -9.33
C CYS A 162 -9.53 -9.20 -8.09
N THR A 163 -8.71 -9.07 -7.04
CA THR A 163 -9.06 -8.34 -5.82
C THR A 163 -9.39 -6.87 -6.12
N VAL A 164 -8.56 -6.21 -6.93
CA VAL A 164 -8.78 -4.81 -7.31
C VAL A 164 -10.09 -4.63 -8.07
N TYR A 165 -10.42 -5.52 -9.00
CA TYR A 165 -11.70 -5.48 -9.73
C TYR A 165 -12.89 -5.68 -8.80
N GLU A 166 -12.81 -6.60 -7.83
CA GLU A 166 -13.85 -6.78 -6.81
C GLU A 166 -14.08 -5.51 -6.00
N LYS A 167 -13.00 -4.83 -5.57
CA LYS A 167 -13.04 -3.57 -4.83
C LYS A 167 -13.61 -2.40 -5.64
N LEU A 168 -13.36 -2.37 -6.94
CA LEU A 168 -13.91 -1.38 -7.87
C LEU A 168 -15.34 -1.69 -8.33
N GLY A 169 -15.91 -2.85 -7.95
CA GLY A 169 -17.22 -3.28 -8.39
C GLY A 169 -17.28 -3.75 -9.86
N LYS A 170 -16.13 -4.00 -10.48
CA LYS A 170 -16.00 -4.56 -11.84
C LYS A 170 -16.22 -6.08 -11.80
N LYS A 171 -17.48 -6.48 -11.59
CA LYS A 171 -17.83 -7.89 -11.33
C LYS A 171 -17.52 -8.81 -12.50
N THR A 172 -17.81 -8.38 -13.73
CA THR A 172 -17.59 -9.18 -14.94
C THR A 172 -16.11 -9.51 -15.10
N GLU A 173 -15.25 -8.51 -14.96
CA GLU A 173 -13.80 -8.65 -15.08
C GLU A 173 -13.22 -9.50 -13.94
N ALA A 174 -13.74 -9.35 -12.73
CA ALA A 174 -13.35 -10.18 -11.58
C ALA A 174 -13.76 -11.66 -11.79
N ASP A 175 -14.97 -11.91 -12.29
CA ASP A 175 -15.47 -13.26 -12.54
C ASP A 175 -14.68 -13.99 -13.65
N GLU A 176 -14.16 -13.27 -14.64
CA GLU A 176 -13.25 -13.82 -15.65
C GLU A 176 -11.90 -14.27 -15.07
N LEU A 177 -11.39 -13.53 -14.08
CA LEU A 177 -10.09 -13.82 -13.47
C LEU A 177 -10.17 -14.86 -12.35
N ARG A 178 -11.30 -14.97 -11.64
CA ARG A 178 -11.48 -15.83 -10.46
C ARG A 178 -11.08 -17.30 -10.69
N PRO A 179 -11.42 -17.97 -11.82
CA PRO A 179 -10.99 -19.34 -12.08
C PRO A 179 -9.46 -19.49 -12.24
N LEU A 180 -8.77 -18.38 -12.53
CA LEU A 180 -7.32 -18.35 -12.77
C LEU A 180 -6.53 -18.05 -11.49
N VAL A 181 -7.20 -17.63 -10.41
CA VAL A 181 -6.57 -17.40 -9.09
C VAL A 181 -6.10 -18.73 -8.55
N ARG A 182 -4.80 -18.83 -8.25
CA ARG A 182 -4.23 -20.02 -7.63
C ARG A 182 -4.61 -20.07 -6.16
N THR A 183 -5.45 -21.01 -5.78
CA THR A 183 -5.63 -21.39 -4.37
C THR A 183 -4.35 -22.09 -3.91
N ARG A 184 -3.67 -21.49 -2.93
CA ARG A 184 -2.54 -22.11 -2.23
C ARG A 184 -3.03 -23.14 -1.23
#